data_afc7bdcb23f5e72fc7b0c7adcc3543f2
#
_entry.id   afc7bdcb23f5e72fc7b0c7adcc3543f2
#
_cell.length_a   1.000
_cell.length_b   1.000
_cell.length_c   1.000
_cell.angle_alpha   90.00
_cell.angle_beta   90.00
_cell.angle_gamma   90.00
#
_symmetry.space_group_name_H-M   'P 1'
#
loop_
_entity.id
_entity.type
_entity.pdbx_description
1 polymer ?
#
loop_
_entity_poly.entity_id
_entity_poly.type
_entity_poly.pdbx_seq_one_letter_code
_entity_poly.pdbx_strand_id
1 'polypeptide(L)'
;PWQPGPGSVPFVGNYGLTPEERESVLAWAASGGHLQNELQDPQSATIPAGAKRVGDLVMPHAYVPPPPPVGDEYRCFVLPWEGPPVAVVAYRWKLGIEQDPTHRTSVAHHVTGRVVSAIGATEASARQGRDGRPGFPCVAWPPDLEDQADLGASGVGPAMVQAMPPGTGVILPTGGAVVMQVHYRGAAAAGDVSGVELWEQSREFSAIQQWALWAPVELPCP
;
A
#
# COMPACT_ATOMS: atom_id res chain seq x y z
N PRO A 1 16.34 -9.59 5.79
CA PRO A 1 17.20 -8.46 5.45
C PRO A 1 18.49 -9.01 4.87
N TRP A 2 18.86 -8.46 3.72
CA TRP A 2 20.04 -8.85 2.98
C TRP A 2 21.25 -8.17 3.59
N GLN A 3 22.21 -8.94 4.02
CA GLN A 3 23.53 -8.38 4.30
C GLN A 3 24.28 -8.30 2.98
N PRO A 4 24.85 -7.14 2.63
CA PRO A 4 25.73 -7.04 1.49
C PRO A 4 26.93 -7.98 1.70
N GLY A 5 27.23 -8.77 0.67
CA GLY A 5 28.40 -9.64 0.68
C GLY A 5 29.72 -8.82 0.67
N PRO A 6 30.86 -9.50 0.89
CA PRO A 6 32.18 -8.85 0.77
C PRO A 6 32.32 -8.18 -0.61
N GLY A 7 32.67 -6.91 -0.66
CA GLY A 7 32.85 -6.15 -1.89
C GLY A 7 31.59 -5.40 -2.37
N SER A 8 30.46 -5.53 -1.69
CA SER A 8 29.27 -4.73 -1.98
C SER A 8 29.44 -3.26 -1.58
N VAL A 9 28.65 -2.40 -2.21
CA VAL A 9 28.58 -0.97 -1.83
C VAL A 9 28.16 -0.86 -0.37
N PRO A 10 28.87 -0.07 0.47
CA PRO A 10 28.50 0.06 1.86
C PRO A 10 27.11 0.71 1.98
N PHE A 11 26.22 0.06 2.71
CA PHE A 11 24.93 0.64 3.06
C PHE A 11 25.10 1.62 4.21
N VAL A 12 24.31 2.68 4.20
CA VAL A 12 24.19 3.60 5.34
C VAL A 12 23.36 2.88 6.42
N GLY A 13 24.03 2.38 7.44
CA GLY A 13 23.44 1.60 8.51
C GLY A 13 23.75 0.09 8.42
N ASN A 14 23.94 -0.53 9.56
CA ASN A 14 24.10 -1.97 9.67
C ASN A 14 22.71 -2.58 10.00
N TYR A 15 22.07 -3.19 9.01
CA TYR A 15 20.78 -3.86 9.16
C TYR A 15 20.92 -5.35 9.47
N GLY A 16 22.14 -5.82 9.70
CA GLY A 16 22.39 -7.20 10.13
C GLY A 16 22.06 -7.37 11.62
N LEU A 17 21.63 -8.56 11.97
CA LEU A 17 21.48 -8.94 13.38
C LEU A 17 22.84 -8.90 14.08
N THR A 18 22.88 -8.37 15.29
CA THR A 18 24.03 -8.53 16.17
C THR A 18 24.22 -10.02 16.51
N PRO A 19 25.41 -10.45 16.97
CA PRO A 19 25.61 -11.81 17.42
C PRO A 19 24.54 -12.25 18.45
N GLU A 20 24.20 -11.38 19.40
CA GLU A 20 23.23 -11.63 20.46
C GLU A 20 21.81 -11.77 19.92
N GLU A 21 21.41 -10.91 18.98
CA GLU A 21 20.11 -11.01 18.32
C GLU A 21 20.00 -12.29 17.50
N ARG A 22 21.08 -12.66 16.80
CA ARG A 22 21.16 -13.90 16.04
C ARG A 22 21.03 -15.13 16.95
N GLU A 23 21.75 -15.16 18.07
CA GLU A 23 21.64 -16.23 19.06
C GLU A 23 20.23 -16.32 19.64
N SER A 24 19.59 -15.19 19.93
CA SER A 24 18.21 -15.13 20.41
C SER A 24 17.23 -15.74 19.40
N VAL A 25 17.35 -15.41 18.11
CA VAL A 25 16.50 -15.98 17.05
C VAL A 25 16.76 -17.48 16.91
N LEU A 26 18.01 -17.92 16.98
CA LEU A 26 18.34 -19.35 16.89
C LEU A 26 17.82 -20.14 18.10
N ALA A 27 17.93 -19.58 19.30
CA ALA A 27 17.41 -20.17 20.52
C ALA A 27 15.88 -20.28 20.49
N TRP A 28 15.21 -19.21 20.05
CA TRP A 28 13.76 -19.22 19.82
C TRP A 28 13.33 -20.29 18.81
N ALA A 29 14.00 -20.38 17.66
CA ALA A 29 13.71 -21.41 16.66
C ALA A 29 13.95 -22.83 17.20
N ALA A 30 15.04 -23.04 17.95
CA ALA A 30 15.36 -24.34 18.59
C ALA A 30 14.35 -24.75 19.67
N SER A 31 13.70 -23.78 20.32
CA SER A 31 12.63 -24.02 21.31
C SER A 31 11.27 -24.36 20.68
N GLY A 32 11.18 -24.44 19.34
CA GLY A 32 9.95 -24.70 18.61
C GLY A 32 9.23 -23.45 18.12
N GLY A 33 9.85 -22.27 18.23
CA GLY A 33 9.31 -21.02 17.70
C GLY A 33 8.08 -20.48 18.44
N HIS A 34 7.87 -20.92 19.67
CA HIS A 34 6.72 -20.44 20.46
C HIS A 34 6.90 -18.98 20.89
N LEU A 35 5.87 -18.20 20.67
CA LEU A 35 5.81 -16.83 21.20
C LEU A 35 5.57 -16.91 22.71
N GLN A 36 6.52 -16.38 23.49
CA GLN A 36 6.40 -16.34 24.96
C GLN A 36 5.53 -15.18 25.46
N ASN A 37 5.32 -14.19 24.63
CA ASN A 37 4.47 -13.03 24.91
C ASN A 37 3.55 -12.79 23.72
N GLU A 38 2.38 -12.25 23.96
CA GLU A 38 1.60 -11.64 22.89
C GLU A 38 2.48 -10.61 22.19
N LEU A 39 2.65 -10.79 20.87
CA LEU A 39 3.29 -9.75 20.07
C LEU A 39 2.50 -8.47 20.32
N GLN A 40 3.16 -7.45 20.87
CA GLN A 40 2.58 -6.12 20.80
C GLN A 40 2.38 -5.84 19.33
N ASP A 41 1.13 -5.62 18.94
CA ASP A 41 0.81 -5.21 17.57
C ASP A 41 1.74 -4.07 17.20
N PRO A 42 2.39 -4.13 16.03
CA PRO A 42 3.20 -3.01 15.57
C PRO A 42 2.34 -1.77 15.70
N GLN A 43 2.81 -0.79 16.46
CA GLN A 43 2.01 0.37 16.80
C GLN A 43 1.62 1.08 15.50
N SER A 44 0.34 1.06 15.16
CA SER A 44 -0.22 1.95 14.15
C SER A 44 0.22 3.37 14.46
N ALA A 45 0.60 4.13 13.45
CA ALA A 45 0.82 5.55 13.65
C ALA A 45 -0.44 6.16 14.28
N THR A 46 -0.24 7.05 15.23
CA THR A 46 -1.38 7.75 15.85
C THR A 46 -1.99 8.70 14.82
N ILE A 47 -3.30 8.66 14.69
CA ILE A 47 -4.02 9.65 13.86
C ILE A 47 -3.69 11.03 14.41
N PRO A 48 -3.25 11.98 13.55
CA PRO A 48 -2.88 13.32 13.97
C PRO A 48 -4.00 14.00 14.77
N ALA A 49 -3.64 14.66 15.85
CA ALA A 49 -4.62 15.34 16.72
C ALA A 49 -5.44 16.36 15.91
N GLY A 50 -6.77 16.25 16.01
CA GLY A 50 -7.70 17.10 15.29
C GLY A 50 -7.96 16.68 13.84
N ALA A 51 -7.36 15.59 13.36
CA ALA A 51 -7.73 15.01 12.07
C ALA A 51 -9.13 14.40 12.16
N LYS A 52 -9.90 14.57 11.10
CA LYS A 52 -11.26 14.03 10.98
C LYS A 52 -11.26 12.92 9.93
N ARG A 53 -12.00 11.86 10.21
CA ARG A 53 -12.22 10.81 9.23
C ARG A 53 -13.06 11.35 8.07
N VAL A 54 -12.54 11.20 6.85
CA VAL A 54 -13.24 11.62 5.62
C VAL A 54 -14.20 10.54 5.17
N GLY A 55 -13.77 9.28 5.21
CA GLY A 55 -14.54 8.12 4.81
C GLY A 55 -13.68 6.99 4.28
N ASP A 56 -14.34 6.00 3.73
CA ASP A 56 -13.73 4.87 3.04
C ASP A 56 -13.94 5.01 1.54
N LEU A 57 -12.86 4.94 0.78
CA LEU A 57 -12.90 4.73 -0.64
C LEU A 57 -12.68 3.24 -0.90
N VAL A 58 -13.64 2.58 -1.53
CA VAL A 58 -13.66 1.12 -1.68
C VAL A 58 -13.81 0.76 -3.15
N MET A 59 -13.29 -0.37 -3.55
CA MET A 59 -13.51 -0.91 -4.89
C MET A 59 -15.02 -1.01 -5.19
N PRO A 60 -15.50 -0.51 -6.34
CA PRO A 60 -16.92 -0.53 -6.67
C PRO A 60 -17.46 -1.95 -6.96
N HIS A 61 -16.57 -2.87 -7.32
CA HIS A 61 -16.88 -4.25 -7.64
C HIS A 61 -15.83 -5.18 -7.05
N ALA A 62 -16.29 -6.32 -6.53
CA ALA A 62 -15.39 -7.38 -6.07
C ALA A 62 -14.55 -7.92 -7.25
N TYR A 63 -13.28 -8.17 -6.98
CA TYR A 63 -12.36 -8.76 -7.93
C TYR A 63 -11.96 -10.17 -7.52
N VAL A 64 -12.12 -11.11 -8.43
CA VAL A 64 -11.67 -12.50 -8.25
C VAL A 64 -10.41 -12.70 -9.09
N PRO A 65 -9.23 -12.82 -8.46
CA PRO A 65 -8.00 -13.09 -9.20
C PRO A 65 -8.05 -14.48 -9.84
N PRO A 66 -7.40 -14.66 -11.01
CA PRO A 66 -7.38 -15.94 -11.70
C PRO A 66 -6.65 -17.01 -10.86
N PRO A 67 -7.02 -18.29 -11.01
CA PRO A 67 -6.35 -19.37 -10.31
C PRO A 67 -4.91 -19.57 -10.81
N PRO A 68 -4.04 -20.24 -10.02
CA PRO A 68 -2.72 -20.64 -10.48
C PRO A 68 -2.78 -21.46 -11.79
N PRO A 69 -1.76 -21.37 -12.68
CA PRO A 69 -0.44 -20.77 -12.47
C PRO A 69 -0.41 -19.23 -12.66
N VAL A 70 -1.50 -18.60 -13.06
CA VAL A 70 -1.58 -17.15 -13.34
C VAL A 70 -1.75 -16.31 -12.07
N GLY A 71 -1.88 -16.94 -10.91
CA GLY A 71 -2.27 -16.31 -9.63
C GLY A 71 -1.28 -15.29 -9.03
N ASP A 72 -0.42 -14.68 -9.84
CA ASP A 72 0.47 -13.57 -9.45
C ASP A 72 0.17 -12.39 -10.38
N GLU A 73 -0.69 -11.49 -9.95
CA GLU A 73 -1.24 -10.42 -10.77
C GLU A 73 -1.20 -9.07 -10.04
N TYR A 74 -0.80 -8.03 -10.78
CA TYR A 74 -0.93 -6.64 -10.35
C TYR A 74 -2.09 -5.98 -11.06
N ARG A 75 -2.99 -5.39 -10.28
CA ARG A 75 -4.19 -4.77 -10.82
C ARG A 75 -4.50 -3.45 -10.15
N CYS A 76 -4.82 -2.44 -10.95
CA CYS A 76 -5.20 -1.12 -10.47
C CYS A 76 -6.71 -0.93 -10.46
N PHE A 77 -7.17 -0.23 -9.43
CA PHE A 77 -8.57 0.15 -9.24
C PHE A 77 -8.65 1.65 -8.99
N VAL A 78 -9.57 2.30 -9.64
CA VAL A 78 -9.84 3.73 -9.41
C VAL A 78 -10.90 3.86 -8.34
N LEU A 79 -10.56 4.58 -7.27
CA LEU A 79 -11.43 4.91 -6.15
C LEU A 79 -11.74 6.41 -6.25
N PRO A 80 -12.88 6.80 -6.86
CA PRO A 80 -13.16 8.20 -7.17
C PRO A 80 -13.46 9.02 -5.91
N TRP A 81 -13.12 10.31 -5.96
CA TRP A 81 -13.45 11.29 -4.94
C TRP A 81 -14.34 12.39 -5.54
N GLU A 82 -15.57 12.47 -5.07
CA GLU A 82 -16.55 13.47 -5.53
C GLU A 82 -16.75 14.64 -4.55
N GLY A 83 -16.10 14.54 -3.37
CA GLY A 83 -16.18 15.56 -2.34
C GLY A 83 -15.36 16.83 -2.65
N PRO A 84 -15.40 17.84 -1.78
CA PRO A 84 -14.51 18.99 -1.85
C PRO A 84 -13.05 18.55 -1.73
N PRO A 85 -12.07 19.40 -2.13
CA PRO A 85 -10.67 19.06 -1.97
C PRO A 85 -10.35 18.89 -0.48
N VAL A 86 -9.61 17.82 -0.15
CA VAL A 86 -9.21 17.50 1.22
C VAL A 86 -7.71 17.33 1.35
N ALA A 87 -7.17 17.71 2.50
CA ALA A 87 -5.78 17.45 2.86
C ALA A 87 -5.70 16.14 3.63
N VAL A 88 -5.33 15.07 2.96
CA VAL A 88 -5.12 13.75 3.57
C VAL A 88 -3.87 13.79 4.41
N VAL A 89 -4.01 13.64 5.73
CA VAL A 89 -2.89 13.64 6.70
C VAL A 89 -2.62 12.26 7.30
N ALA A 90 -3.54 11.33 7.13
CA ALA A 90 -3.36 9.93 7.49
C ALA A 90 -4.27 9.05 6.63
N TYR A 91 -3.88 7.80 6.46
CA TYR A 91 -4.66 6.80 5.74
C TYR A 91 -4.42 5.41 6.31
N ARG A 92 -5.31 4.49 5.98
CA ARG A 92 -5.19 3.07 6.29
C ARG A 92 -5.69 2.24 5.13
N TRP A 93 -4.83 1.40 4.58
CA TRP A 93 -5.25 0.43 3.58
C TRP A 93 -6.09 -0.67 4.22
N LYS A 94 -7.16 -1.04 3.56
CA LYS A 94 -8.08 -2.11 3.97
C LYS A 94 -8.06 -3.19 2.89
N LEU A 95 -7.27 -4.25 3.11
CA LEU A 95 -7.10 -5.34 2.17
C LEU A 95 -8.10 -6.46 2.49
N GLY A 96 -8.77 -6.96 1.45
CA GLY A 96 -9.68 -8.10 1.58
C GLY A 96 -10.78 -7.84 2.60
N ILE A 97 -11.43 -6.69 2.50
CA ILE A 97 -12.40 -6.25 3.50
C ILE A 97 -13.47 -7.31 3.71
N GLU A 98 -13.33 -7.99 4.83
CA GLU A 98 -14.36 -8.48 5.72
C GLU A 98 -15.69 -8.92 5.10
N GLN A 99 -15.66 -9.89 4.19
CA GLN A 99 -16.88 -10.65 3.94
C GLN A 99 -16.95 -11.92 4.79
N ASP A 100 -15.84 -12.31 5.40
CA ASP A 100 -15.81 -13.41 6.35
C ASP A 100 -14.71 -13.22 7.39
N PRO A 101 -15.04 -12.79 8.63
CA PRO A 101 -14.08 -12.65 9.71
C PRO A 101 -13.43 -13.98 10.13
N THR A 102 -13.94 -15.12 9.68
CA THR A 102 -13.37 -16.43 9.96
C THR A 102 -12.32 -16.87 8.94
N HIS A 103 -12.30 -16.28 7.73
CA HIS A 103 -11.35 -16.57 6.66
C HIS A 103 -10.43 -15.38 6.42
N ARG A 104 -9.41 -15.23 7.25
CA ARG A 104 -8.36 -14.19 7.15
C ARG A 104 -7.35 -14.40 6.02
N THR A 105 -7.67 -15.12 5.00
CA THR A 105 -6.80 -15.28 3.84
C THR A 105 -7.14 -14.25 2.79
N SER A 106 -6.61 -13.04 2.97
CA SER A 106 -6.59 -12.06 1.90
C SER A 106 -5.72 -12.60 0.76
N VAL A 107 -6.28 -12.66 -0.45
CA VAL A 107 -5.50 -12.93 -1.67
C VAL A 107 -4.72 -11.71 -2.11
N ALA A 108 -5.05 -10.53 -1.57
CA ALA A 108 -4.26 -9.33 -1.72
C ALA A 108 -2.98 -9.47 -0.89
N HIS A 109 -1.82 -9.55 -1.57
CA HIS A 109 -0.52 -9.72 -0.93
C HIS A 109 0.03 -8.39 -0.43
N HIS A 110 -0.06 -7.34 -1.25
CA HIS A 110 0.23 -5.97 -0.86
C HIS A 110 -0.54 -4.97 -1.73
N VAL A 111 -0.58 -3.76 -1.25
CA VAL A 111 -1.22 -2.63 -1.92
C VAL A 111 -0.28 -1.44 -1.90
N THR A 112 -0.34 -0.65 -2.94
CA THR A 112 0.17 0.72 -2.98
C THR A 112 -0.86 1.60 -3.66
N GLY A 113 -0.75 2.90 -3.51
CA GLY A 113 -1.70 3.79 -4.17
C GLY A 113 -1.18 5.19 -4.34
N ARG A 114 -1.80 5.89 -5.28
CA ARG A 114 -1.50 7.28 -5.58
C ARG A 114 -2.76 8.11 -5.64
N VAL A 115 -2.66 9.32 -5.15
CA VAL A 115 -3.65 10.35 -5.41
C VAL A 115 -3.39 10.90 -6.80
N VAL A 116 -4.44 10.96 -7.61
CA VAL A 116 -4.40 11.51 -8.97
C VAL A 116 -5.33 12.72 -9.08
N SER A 117 -5.00 13.62 -10.01
CA SER A 117 -5.84 14.76 -10.36
C SER A 117 -7.15 14.32 -11.02
N ALA A 118 -8.04 15.25 -11.30
CA ALA A 118 -9.26 14.96 -12.07
C ALA A 118 -8.94 14.44 -13.48
N ILE A 119 -7.86 14.92 -14.10
CA ILE A 119 -7.38 14.43 -15.39
C ILE A 119 -6.90 12.99 -15.24
N GLY A 120 -6.00 12.72 -14.27
CA GLY A 120 -5.49 11.39 -13.99
C GLY A 120 -6.60 10.40 -13.61
N ALA A 121 -7.63 10.84 -12.87
CA ALA A 121 -8.79 10.03 -12.55
C ALA A 121 -9.59 9.64 -13.80
N THR A 122 -9.75 10.56 -14.74
CA THR A 122 -10.41 10.31 -16.04
C THR A 122 -9.60 9.32 -16.87
N GLU A 123 -8.30 9.51 -16.98
CA GLU A 123 -7.37 8.63 -17.71
C GLU A 123 -7.34 7.21 -17.12
N ALA A 124 -7.26 7.10 -15.80
CA ALA A 124 -7.29 5.82 -15.10
C ALA A 124 -8.64 5.12 -15.27
N SER A 125 -9.75 5.86 -15.15
CA SER A 125 -11.10 5.33 -15.32
C SER A 125 -11.33 4.80 -16.73
N ALA A 126 -10.78 5.47 -17.74
CA ALA A 126 -10.85 5.02 -19.14
C ALA A 126 -10.15 3.68 -19.40
N ARG A 127 -9.29 3.21 -18.46
CA ARG A 127 -8.60 1.91 -18.56
C ARG A 127 -9.39 0.79 -17.90
N GLN A 128 -10.28 1.12 -16.94
CA GLN A 128 -11.04 0.12 -16.19
C GLN A 128 -11.92 -0.73 -17.12
N GLY A 129 -11.94 -2.03 -16.86
CA GLY A 129 -12.82 -2.96 -17.55
C GLY A 129 -12.47 -3.28 -19.01
N ARG A 130 -11.38 -2.72 -19.57
CA ARG A 130 -11.01 -2.95 -20.98
C ARG A 130 -10.71 -4.42 -21.31
N ASP A 131 -10.29 -5.19 -20.33
CA ASP A 131 -10.04 -6.63 -20.44
C ASP A 131 -11.25 -7.49 -19.98
N GLY A 132 -12.41 -6.87 -19.77
CA GLY A 132 -13.64 -7.53 -19.31
C GLY A 132 -13.67 -7.85 -17.82
N ARG A 133 -12.68 -7.38 -17.04
CA ARG A 133 -12.57 -7.59 -15.59
C ARG A 133 -12.54 -6.27 -14.83
N PRO A 134 -12.98 -6.22 -13.56
CA PRO A 134 -12.88 -5.02 -12.74
C PRO A 134 -11.44 -4.48 -12.67
N GLY A 135 -11.25 -3.16 -12.66
CA GLY A 135 -9.94 -2.53 -12.68
C GLY A 135 -9.22 -2.65 -14.02
N PHE A 136 -7.89 -2.56 -14.01
CA PHE A 136 -7.04 -2.74 -15.19
C PHE A 136 -5.65 -3.31 -14.80
N PRO A 137 -4.98 -4.08 -15.69
CA PRO A 137 -3.62 -4.59 -15.44
C PRO A 137 -2.62 -3.44 -15.25
N CYS A 138 -1.77 -3.50 -14.23
CA CYS A 138 -0.79 -2.45 -13.94
C CYS A 138 0.43 -2.99 -13.16
N VAL A 139 1.21 -3.85 -13.76
CA VAL A 139 2.46 -4.37 -13.16
C VAL A 139 3.41 -3.24 -12.77
N ALA A 140 3.52 -2.23 -13.61
CA ALA A 140 4.19 -0.98 -13.31
C ALA A 140 3.17 0.15 -13.25
N TRP A 141 3.46 1.19 -12.47
CA TRP A 141 2.63 2.39 -12.47
C TRP A 141 2.61 2.99 -13.87
N PRO A 142 1.42 3.27 -14.45
CA PRO A 142 1.36 3.88 -15.77
C PRO A 142 2.04 5.24 -15.78
N PRO A 143 3.12 5.43 -16.57
CA PRO A 143 3.93 6.66 -16.53
C PRO A 143 3.20 7.89 -17.07
N ASP A 144 2.12 7.69 -17.78
CA ASP A 144 1.27 8.71 -18.39
C ASP A 144 0.09 9.13 -17.51
N LEU A 145 -0.09 8.54 -16.33
CA LEU A 145 -1.09 9.01 -15.38
C LEU A 145 -0.58 10.25 -14.65
N GLU A 146 -1.36 11.33 -14.73
CA GLU A 146 -1.10 12.52 -13.93
C GLU A 146 -1.37 12.26 -12.45
N ASP A 147 -0.32 12.02 -11.69
CA ASP A 147 -0.38 11.79 -10.26
C ASP A 147 -0.05 13.05 -9.46
N GLN A 148 -0.58 13.12 -8.24
CA GLN A 148 -0.33 14.21 -7.28
C GLN A 148 0.67 13.76 -6.22
N ALA A 149 0.48 12.58 -5.67
CA ALA A 149 1.32 12.05 -4.60
C ALA A 149 1.08 10.55 -4.37
N ASP A 150 2.09 9.89 -3.84
CA ASP A 150 2.03 8.50 -3.40
C ASP A 150 1.46 8.40 -1.97
N LEU A 151 0.56 7.48 -1.73
CA LEU A 151 0.07 7.12 -0.39
C LEU A 151 0.87 5.98 0.25
N GLY A 152 2.01 5.59 -0.36
CA GLY A 152 2.80 4.49 0.17
C GLY A 152 2.12 3.13 0.05
N ALA A 153 2.69 2.13 0.71
CA ALA A 153 2.30 0.75 0.58
C ALA A 153 1.94 0.09 1.92
N SER A 154 1.15 -0.97 1.86
CA SER A 154 0.91 -1.88 2.98
C SER A 154 1.01 -3.32 2.47
N GLY A 155 1.63 -4.18 3.28
CA GLY A 155 1.74 -5.62 2.99
C GLY A 155 0.74 -6.46 3.78
N VAL A 156 0.99 -7.76 3.79
CA VAL A 156 0.23 -8.74 4.58
C VAL A 156 0.40 -8.43 6.07
N GLY A 157 -0.70 -8.36 6.78
CA GLY A 157 -0.72 -8.09 8.22
C GLY A 157 -1.90 -7.22 8.62
N PRO A 158 -1.96 -6.80 9.89
CA PRO A 158 -3.01 -5.92 10.35
C PRO A 158 -2.93 -4.57 9.63
N ALA A 159 -4.10 -4.06 9.25
CA ALA A 159 -4.21 -2.76 8.61
C ALA A 159 -3.77 -1.66 9.59
N MET A 160 -2.61 -1.07 9.35
CA MET A 160 -2.05 -0.01 10.20
C MET A 160 -2.39 1.37 9.63
N VAL A 161 -2.68 2.31 10.52
CA VAL A 161 -2.75 3.73 10.14
C VAL A 161 -1.35 4.20 9.80
N GLN A 162 -1.23 4.89 8.69
CA GLN A 162 -0.02 5.58 8.26
C GLN A 162 -0.31 7.08 8.28
N ALA A 163 0.48 7.83 9.05
CA ALA A 163 0.34 9.27 9.17
C ALA A 163 1.42 9.97 8.34
N MET A 164 1.05 11.08 7.72
CA MET A 164 2.00 11.98 7.08
C MET A 164 2.85 12.68 8.15
N PRO A 165 4.05 13.12 7.82
CA PRO A 165 4.86 13.93 8.72
C PRO A 165 4.05 15.13 9.28
N PRO A 166 4.26 15.52 10.53
CA PRO A 166 3.53 16.63 11.13
C PRO A 166 3.54 17.90 10.28
N GLY A 167 2.38 18.51 10.10
CA GLY A 167 2.23 19.73 9.28
C GLY A 167 2.27 19.50 7.77
N THR A 168 2.23 18.23 7.32
CA THR A 168 2.19 17.90 5.89
C THR A 168 0.97 17.07 5.54
N GLY A 169 0.64 17.01 4.25
CA GLY A 169 -0.48 16.22 3.75
C GLY A 169 -0.45 16.11 2.23
N VAL A 170 -1.30 15.24 1.72
CA VAL A 170 -1.54 15.05 0.29
C VAL A 170 -2.89 15.63 -0.09
N ILE A 171 -2.93 16.46 -1.12
CA ILE A 171 -4.20 17.01 -1.62
C ILE A 171 -4.91 15.97 -2.47
N LEU A 172 -6.10 15.56 -2.03
CA LEU A 172 -7.05 14.83 -2.85
C LEU A 172 -8.05 15.85 -3.43
N PRO A 173 -7.94 16.20 -4.71
CA PRO A 173 -8.75 17.25 -5.30
C PRO A 173 -10.17 16.77 -5.62
N THR A 174 -11.11 17.69 -5.75
CA THR A 174 -12.45 17.40 -6.29
C THR A 174 -12.34 16.78 -7.68
N GLY A 175 -13.06 15.69 -7.92
CA GLY A 175 -13.01 14.95 -9.18
C GLY A 175 -11.74 14.10 -9.36
N GLY A 176 -10.80 14.19 -8.41
CA GLY A 176 -9.64 13.30 -8.36
C GLY A 176 -10.00 11.89 -7.89
N ALA A 177 -9.00 11.07 -7.68
CA ALA A 177 -9.18 9.72 -7.21
C ALA A 177 -7.96 9.23 -6.42
N VAL A 178 -8.14 8.16 -5.66
CA VAL A 178 -7.05 7.27 -5.29
C VAL A 178 -7.01 6.14 -6.30
N VAL A 179 -5.91 6.00 -7.02
CA VAL A 179 -5.65 4.81 -7.84
C VAL A 179 -4.88 3.84 -6.98
N MET A 180 -5.50 2.70 -6.69
CA MET A 180 -4.99 1.66 -5.83
C MET A 180 -4.47 0.50 -6.66
N GLN A 181 -3.19 0.17 -6.54
CA GLN A 181 -2.59 -1.02 -7.13
C GLN A 181 -2.58 -2.13 -6.08
N VAL A 182 -3.18 -3.25 -6.40
CA VAL A 182 -3.16 -4.46 -5.56
C VAL A 182 -2.37 -5.55 -6.25
N HIS A 183 -1.44 -6.13 -5.51
CA HIS A 183 -0.76 -7.35 -5.89
C HIS A 183 -1.52 -8.54 -5.33
N TYR A 184 -2.08 -9.34 -6.20
CA TYR A 184 -2.77 -10.57 -5.86
C TYR A 184 -1.82 -11.76 -5.96
N ARG A 185 -1.86 -12.63 -4.95
CA ARG A 185 -1.11 -13.88 -4.96
C ARG A 185 -1.99 -15.04 -4.50
N GLY A 186 -2.24 -15.96 -5.40
CA GLY A 186 -3.09 -17.12 -5.16
C GLY A 186 -4.51 -16.94 -5.68
N ALA A 187 -5.34 -17.95 -5.47
CA ALA A 187 -6.75 -17.95 -5.85
C ALA A 187 -7.63 -17.71 -4.62
N ALA A 188 -8.67 -16.91 -4.79
CA ALA A 188 -9.74 -16.78 -3.81
C ALA A 188 -11.02 -17.38 -4.33
N ALA A 189 -11.74 -18.06 -3.46
CA ALA A 189 -13.11 -18.48 -3.73
C ALA A 189 -14.10 -17.30 -3.66
N ALA A 190 -13.76 -16.27 -2.86
CA ALA A 190 -14.52 -15.02 -2.72
C ALA A 190 -13.77 -13.86 -3.37
N GLY A 191 -14.51 -12.91 -3.93
CA GLY A 191 -13.92 -11.71 -4.51
C GLY A 191 -13.29 -10.81 -3.43
N ASP A 192 -12.20 -10.15 -3.79
CA ASP A 192 -11.57 -9.12 -2.98
C ASP A 192 -12.29 -7.78 -3.17
N VAL A 193 -12.55 -7.09 -2.06
CA VAL A 193 -13.07 -5.72 -2.03
C VAL A 193 -12.15 -4.90 -1.14
N SER A 194 -11.03 -4.49 -1.68
CA SER A 194 -10.05 -3.65 -0.98
C SER A 194 -10.40 -2.16 -1.08
N GLY A 195 -9.77 -1.33 -0.24
CA GLY A 195 -10.00 0.11 -0.21
C GLY A 195 -9.02 0.83 0.69
N VAL A 196 -9.31 2.11 0.91
CA VAL A 196 -8.52 2.97 1.79
C VAL A 196 -9.43 3.82 2.65
N GLU A 197 -9.12 3.92 3.91
CA GLU A 197 -9.71 4.86 4.87
C GLU A 197 -8.82 6.08 4.97
N LEU A 198 -9.43 7.27 4.94
CA LEU A 198 -8.72 8.54 4.88
C LEU A 198 -9.10 9.45 6.05
N TRP A 199 -8.10 10.20 6.54
CA TRP A 199 -8.28 11.28 7.51
C TRP A 199 -7.75 12.58 6.94
N GLU A 200 -8.54 13.65 7.10
CA GLU A 200 -8.21 15.01 6.71
C GLU A 200 -7.87 15.90 7.89
N GLN A 201 -7.18 16.97 7.63
CA GLN A 201 -7.00 18.06 8.56
C GLN A 201 -7.19 19.40 7.84
N SER A 202 -8.02 20.29 8.44
CA SER A 202 -8.35 21.62 7.90
C SER A 202 -7.37 22.73 8.32
N ARG A 203 -6.19 22.36 8.85
CA ARG A 203 -5.15 23.34 9.23
C ARG A 203 -4.28 23.69 8.04
N GLU A 204 -3.53 24.81 8.15
CA GLU A 204 -2.43 25.06 7.24
C GLU A 204 -1.46 23.87 7.23
N PHE A 205 -1.16 23.38 6.06
CA PHE A 205 -0.24 22.27 5.85
C PHE A 205 0.61 22.55 4.61
N SER A 206 1.77 21.94 4.55
CA SER A 206 2.59 21.91 3.35
C SER A 206 2.25 20.66 2.53
N ALA A 207 1.95 20.82 1.26
CA ALA A 207 1.79 19.68 0.38
C ALA A 207 3.10 18.89 0.31
N ILE A 208 3.00 17.56 0.46
CA ILE A 208 4.15 16.69 0.29
C ILE A 208 4.54 16.70 -1.18
N GLN A 209 5.80 17.02 -1.43
CA GLN A 209 6.40 16.81 -2.74
C GLN A 209 7.23 15.53 -2.70
N GLN A 210 6.94 14.65 -3.63
CA GLN A 210 7.67 13.39 -3.77
C GLN A 210 8.62 13.47 -4.96
N TRP A 211 9.82 12.97 -4.73
CA TRP A 211 10.83 12.84 -5.76
C TRP A 211 11.16 11.38 -5.96
N ALA A 212 11.04 10.90 -7.18
CA ALA A 212 11.47 9.56 -7.54
C ALA A 212 12.84 9.65 -8.21
N LEU A 213 13.82 8.97 -7.62
CA LEU A 213 15.13 8.77 -8.25
C LEU A 213 15.10 7.44 -8.98
N TRP A 214 15.22 7.49 -10.28
CA TRP A 214 15.28 6.31 -11.13
C TRP A 214 16.74 5.97 -11.42
N ALA A 215 17.17 4.78 -11.06
CA ALA A 215 18.42 4.21 -11.51
C ALA A 215 18.20 3.43 -12.81
N PRO A 216 19.22 3.31 -13.68
CA PRO A 216 19.13 2.40 -14.83
C PRO A 216 18.80 0.98 -14.37
N VAL A 217 17.94 0.29 -15.09
CA VAL A 217 17.55 -1.10 -14.78
C VAL A 217 18.76 -2.04 -14.86
N GLU A 218 19.73 -1.69 -15.67
CA GLU A 218 21.00 -2.40 -15.80
C GLU A 218 22.08 -1.68 -15.00
N LEU A 219 22.28 -2.14 -13.77
CA LEU A 219 23.50 -1.80 -13.04
C LEU A 219 24.60 -2.71 -13.59
N PRO A 220 25.67 -2.18 -14.18
CA PRO A 220 26.81 -3.00 -14.57
C PRO A 220 27.32 -3.71 -13.31
N CYS A 221 27.27 -5.03 -13.30
CA CYS A 221 27.98 -5.81 -12.30
C CYS A 221 29.48 -5.57 -12.49
N PRO A 222 30.22 -5.25 -11.42
CA PRO A 222 31.65 -5.11 -11.50
C PRO A 222 32.33 -6.42 -11.84
#